data_dc00d30daa519f6093e6908e1e4ff41d
#
_entry.id   dc00d30daa519f6093e6908e1e4ff41d
#
_cell.length_a   1.000
_cell.length_b   1.000
_cell.length_c   1.000
_cell.angle_alpha   90.00
_cell.angle_beta   90.00
_cell.angle_gamma   90.00
#
_symmetry.space_group_name_H-M   'P 1'
#
loop_
_entity.id
_entity.type
_entity.pdbx_description
1 polymer ?
#
loop_
_entity_poly.entity_id
_entity_poly.type
_entity_poly.pdbx_seq_one_letter_code
_entity_poly.pdbx_strand_id
1 'polypeptide(L)'
;MILHQHGIDPVVEGMGVEVTRQFLREPEFLRESEELKRAFGGATIIKKGKGRKKAIEGPSVIVTTAGMLNGGPAFYYIKKLHDDPLSKILLTGYQVEGTNGRTLLEHGYLDIDGKIIRPKMELEQYDFSAHLDDHGLKQLVKEMCDRGVELVLPIHGEDTAGFAAWIREEIGCDAVAPELGEEIVIEMR
;
A
#
# COMPACT_ATOMS: atom_id res chain seq x y z
N MET A 1 2.46 -7.92 12.92
CA MET A 1 3.21 -9.15 13.19
C MET A 1 4.69 -8.84 13.43
N ILE A 2 5.46 -8.33 12.46
CA ILE A 2 6.91 -8.06 12.60
C ILE A 2 7.25 -7.26 13.86
N LEU A 3 6.61 -6.13 14.11
CA LEU A 3 6.85 -5.32 15.31
C LEU A 3 6.63 -6.12 16.60
N HIS A 4 5.58 -6.90 16.66
CA HIS A 4 5.26 -7.75 17.82
C HIS A 4 6.32 -8.83 18.06
N GLN A 5 6.88 -9.44 17.00
CA GLN A 5 7.99 -10.39 17.11
C GLN A 5 9.24 -9.76 17.72
N HIS A 6 9.42 -8.47 17.56
CA HIS A 6 10.50 -7.69 18.16
C HIS A 6 10.13 -7.03 19.51
N GLY A 7 9.00 -7.42 20.12
CA GLY A 7 8.55 -6.89 21.40
C GLY A 7 8.05 -5.45 21.34
N ILE A 8 7.63 -4.97 20.15
CA ILE A 8 7.13 -3.62 19.94
C ILE A 8 5.61 -3.70 19.74
N ASP A 9 4.86 -3.12 20.67
CA ASP A 9 3.41 -2.99 20.56
C ASP A 9 3.07 -1.64 19.90
N PRO A 10 2.64 -1.63 18.63
CA PRO A 10 2.40 -0.40 17.91
C PRO A 10 1.10 0.27 18.32
N VAL A 11 1.04 1.57 18.10
CA VAL A 11 -0.23 2.31 18.03
C VAL A 11 -0.77 2.17 16.61
N VAL A 12 -2.03 1.73 16.47
CA VAL A 12 -2.65 1.51 15.16
C VAL A 12 -3.90 2.37 15.00
N GLU A 13 -4.00 3.07 13.89
CA GLU A 13 -5.13 3.94 13.57
C GLU A 13 -5.46 3.93 12.07
N GLY A 14 -6.74 4.18 11.77
CA GLY A 14 -7.22 4.32 10.41
C GLY A 14 -7.88 3.04 9.88
N MET A 15 -8.08 2.99 8.57
CA MET A 15 -8.83 1.92 7.89
C MET A 15 -8.20 0.54 8.07
N GLY A 16 -6.87 0.46 8.25
CA GLY A 16 -6.17 -0.80 8.52
C GLY A 16 -6.68 -1.56 9.74
N VAL A 17 -7.21 -0.85 10.75
CA VAL A 17 -7.84 -1.48 11.93
C VAL A 17 -9.07 -2.30 11.54
N GLU A 18 -9.92 -1.75 10.68
CA GLU A 18 -11.16 -2.42 10.26
C GLU A 18 -10.87 -3.57 9.30
N VAL A 19 -9.95 -3.37 8.37
CA VAL A 19 -9.47 -4.42 7.46
C VAL A 19 -8.90 -5.60 8.25
N THR A 20 -8.05 -5.34 9.25
CA THR A 20 -7.51 -6.41 10.10
C THR A 20 -8.61 -7.16 10.85
N ARG A 21 -9.64 -6.46 11.33
CA ARG A 21 -10.78 -7.11 11.97
C ARG A 21 -11.57 -8.00 11.03
N GLN A 22 -11.74 -7.57 9.77
CA GLN A 22 -12.40 -8.38 8.75
C GLN A 22 -11.59 -9.64 8.44
N PHE A 23 -10.28 -9.52 8.26
CA PHE A 23 -9.41 -10.69 8.07
C PHE A 23 -9.51 -11.69 9.22
N LEU A 24 -9.57 -11.22 10.47
CA LEU A 24 -9.68 -12.09 11.64
C LEU A 24 -11.06 -12.75 11.81
N ARG A 25 -12.08 -12.39 11.00
CA ARG A 25 -13.36 -13.12 10.94
C ARG A 25 -13.30 -14.38 10.09
N GLU A 26 -12.38 -14.40 9.14
CA GLU A 26 -12.21 -15.50 8.18
C GLU A 26 -10.75 -16.03 8.28
N PRO A 27 -10.35 -16.56 9.43
CA PRO A 27 -8.96 -16.89 9.74
C PRO A 27 -8.40 -18.02 8.86
N GLU A 28 -9.26 -18.85 8.27
CA GLU A 28 -8.89 -19.95 7.37
C GLU A 28 -8.24 -19.46 6.07
N PHE A 29 -8.48 -18.22 5.66
CA PHE A 29 -7.84 -17.63 4.48
C PHE A 29 -6.49 -16.96 4.78
N LEU A 30 -6.06 -16.95 6.05
CA LEU A 30 -4.82 -16.33 6.48
C LEU A 30 -3.73 -17.37 6.74
N ARG A 31 -2.52 -17.12 6.23
CA ARG A 31 -1.37 -18.00 6.46
C ARG A 31 -0.99 -18.12 7.94
N GLU A 32 -1.10 -17.04 8.71
CA GLU A 32 -0.63 -16.94 10.12
C GLU A 32 -1.67 -16.22 10.99
N SER A 33 -2.90 -16.70 10.96
CA SER A 33 -4.04 -16.05 11.61
C SER A 33 -3.87 -15.87 13.13
N GLU A 34 -3.33 -16.86 13.83
CA GLU A 34 -3.13 -16.79 15.28
C GLU A 34 -2.02 -15.80 15.66
N GLU A 35 -1.00 -15.65 14.84
CA GLU A 35 0.04 -14.65 15.05
C GLU A 35 -0.50 -13.24 14.81
N LEU A 36 -1.26 -13.04 13.73
CA LEU A 36 -1.94 -11.77 13.46
C LEU A 36 -2.88 -11.40 14.62
N LYS A 37 -3.64 -12.35 15.14
CA LYS A 37 -4.55 -12.14 16.28
C LYS A 37 -3.80 -11.72 17.54
N ARG A 38 -2.68 -12.36 17.85
CA ARG A 38 -1.82 -11.99 19.00
C ARG A 38 -1.22 -10.58 18.81
N ALA A 39 -0.64 -10.32 17.65
CA ALA A 39 -0.03 -9.02 17.35
C ALA A 39 -1.07 -7.88 17.36
N PHE A 40 -2.28 -8.13 16.85
CA PHE A 40 -3.35 -7.14 16.88
C PHE A 40 -3.91 -6.94 18.30
N GLY A 41 -3.92 -7.99 19.12
CA GLY A 41 -4.30 -7.92 20.53
C GLY A 41 -3.35 -7.11 21.39
N GLY A 42 -2.03 -7.11 21.08
CA GLY A 42 -1.01 -6.27 21.74
C GLY A 42 -1.03 -4.80 21.29
N ALA A 43 -1.58 -4.51 20.11
CA ALA A 43 -1.58 -3.17 19.57
C ALA A 43 -2.53 -2.21 20.30
N THR A 44 -2.12 -0.95 20.47
CA THR A 44 -2.98 0.12 20.98
C THR A 44 -3.82 0.69 19.85
N ILE A 45 -5.12 0.40 19.84
CA ILE A 45 -6.04 0.87 18.81
C ILE A 45 -6.59 2.26 19.16
N ILE A 46 -6.35 3.22 18.28
CA ILE A 46 -6.90 4.58 18.41
C ILE A 46 -8.24 4.68 17.70
N LYS A 47 -9.26 5.07 18.45
CA LYS A 47 -10.62 5.28 17.92
C LYS A 47 -10.97 6.76 17.73
N LYS A 48 -10.38 7.68 18.50
CA LYS A 48 -10.69 9.13 18.51
C LYS A 48 -9.53 9.97 19.05
N GLY A 49 -9.58 11.29 18.81
CA GLY A 49 -8.52 12.27 19.00
C GLY A 49 -7.73 12.30 20.33
N LYS A 50 -8.33 11.92 21.48
CA LYS A 50 -7.56 11.87 22.75
C LYS A 50 -6.42 10.83 22.70
N GLY A 51 -6.64 9.70 22.02
CA GLY A 51 -5.61 8.67 21.84
C GLY A 51 -4.41 9.15 21.03
N ARG A 52 -4.66 9.97 19.98
CA ARG A 52 -3.59 10.53 19.14
C ARG A 52 -2.61 11.39 19.94
N LYS A 53 -3.14 12.21 20.86
CA LYS A 53 -2.30 13.07 21.72
C LYS A 53 -1.38 12.21 22.57
N LYS A 54 -1.94 11.20 23.22
CA LYS A 54 -1.17 10.26 24.06
C LYS A 54 -0.11 9.49 23.25
N ALA A 55 -0.41 9.13 22.00
CA ALA A 55 0.50 8.39 21.14
C ALA A 55 1.81 9.14 20.80
N ILE A 56 1.83 10.46 20.92
CA ILE A 56 2.98 11.32 20.62
C ILE A 56 3.63 11.93 21.87
N GLU A 57 3.22 11.54 23.09
CA GLU A 57 3.82 12.02 24.33
C GLU A 57 5.14 11.34 24.67
N GLY A 58 5.50 10.27 23.98
CA GLY A 58 6.75 9.52 24.15
C GLY A 58 7.10 8.69 22.91
N PRO A 59 8.21 7.95 22.96
CA PRO A 59 8.62 7.08 21.86
C PRO A 59 7.53 6.05 21.52
N SER A 60 7.12 6.00 20.27
CA SER A 60 6.09 5.06 19.80
C SER A 60 6.25 4.73 18.33
N VAL A 61 5.78 3.55 17.94
CA VAL A 61 5.62 3.18 16.53
C VAL A 61 4.15 3.31 16.17
N ILE A 62 3.84 4.20 15.23
CA ILE A 62 2.47 4.50 14.81
C ILE A 62 2.24 3.94 13.41
N VAL A 63 1.33 2.98 13.30
CA VAL A 63 0.89 2.41 12.00
C VAL A 63 -0.44 3.04 11.63
N THR A 64 -0.46 3.76 10.52
CA THR A 64 -1.64 4.55 10.15
C THR A 64 -1.87 4.62 8.64
N THR A 65 -3.08 4.99 8.25
CA THR A 65 -3.47 5.33 6.87
C THR A 65 -3.66 6.87 6.74
N ALA A 66 -3.55 7.49 5.58
CA ALA A 66 -3.36 6.94 4.26
C ALA A 66 -1.87 6.82 3.91
N GLY A 67 -1.48 5.71 3.29
CA GLY A 67 -0.08 5.40 2.96
C GLY A 67 0.56 6.36 1.95
N MET A 68 -0.23 7.02 1.09
CA MET A 68 0.23 8.02 0.12
C MET A 68 0.20 9.46 0.66
N LEU A 69 -0.06 9.63 1.96
CA LEU A 69 -0.11 10.91 2.67
C LEU A 69 -1.07 11.94 2.05
N ASN A 70 -2.19 11.51 1.47
CA ASN A 70 -3.22 12.39 0.89
C ASN A 70 -4.38 12.67 1.85
N GLY A 71 -4.21 12.38 3.14
CA GLY A 71 -5.25 12.61 4.13
C GLY A 71 -5.19 11.64 5.32
N GLY A 72 -6.31 11.54 6.02
CA GLY A 72 -6.48 10.60 7.10
C GLY A 72 -5.69 10.94 8.38
N PRO A 73 -5.56 9.94 9.28
CA PRO A 73 -4.86 10.15 10.55
C PRO A 73 -3.39 10.52 10.41
N ALA A 74 -2.72 10.10 9.32
CA ALA A 74 -1.32 10.44 9.05
C ALA A 74 -1.07 11.95 9.09
N PHE A 75 -2.00 12.75 8.55
CA PHE A 75 -1.91 14.22 8.58
C PHE A 75 -1.80 14.79 9.99
N TYR A 76 -2.51 14.20 10.95
CA TYR A 76 -2.43 14.66 12.34
C TYR A 76 -1.01 14.48 12.91
N TYR A 77 -0.44 13.31 12.68
CA TYR A 77 0.91 13.00 13.21
C TYR A 77 1.97 13.84 12.53
N ILE A 78 1.93 13.98 11.21
CA ILE A 78 2.88 14.82 10.47
C ILE A 78 2.77 16.28 10.93
N LYS A 79 1.57 16.85 11.06
CA LYS A 79 1.37 18.21 11.55
C LYS A 79 1.95 18.45 12.95
N LYS A 80 2.03 17.40 13.77
CA LYS A 80 2.52 17.51 15.16
C LYS A 80 4.01 17.23 15.29
N LEU A 81 4.55 16.39 14.42
CA LEU A 81 5.91 15.86 14.56
C LEU A 81 6.88 16.36 13.47
N HIS A 82 6.40 17.09 12.45
CA HIS A 82 7.23 17.46 11.30
C HIS A 82 8.53 18.21 11.65
N ASP A 83 8.56 18.93 12.78
CA ASP A 83 9.75 19.67 13.25
C ASP A 83 10.68 18.83 14.15
N ASP A 84 10.30 17.61 14.50
CA ASP A 84 11.09 16.73 15.36
C ASP A 84 12.07 15.86 14.53
N PRO A 85 13.38 16.12 14.57
CA PRO A 85 14.37 15.36 13.81
C PRO A 85 14.61 13.94 14.37
N LEU A 86 14.09 13.60 15.55
CA LEU A 86 14.17 12.26 16.13
C LEU A 86 13.03 11.36 15.67
N SER A 87 12.01 11.94 15.05
CA SER A 87 10.92 11.20 14.45
C SER A 87 11.27 10.75 13.04
N LYS A 88 10.64 9.66 12.56
CA LYS A 88 10.86 9.07 11.25
C LYS A 88 9.53 8.78 10.56
N ILE A 89 9.45 9.03 9.26
CA ILE A 89 8.37 8.61 8.37
C ILE A 89 8.84 7.38 7.61
N LEU A 90 8.08 6.29 7.69
CA LEU A 90 8.29 5.09 6.89
C LEU A 90 7.14 4.95 5.91
N LEU A 91 7.41 5.09 4.62
CA LEU A 91 6.46 4.80 3.54
C LEU A 91 6.59 3.33 3.16
N THR A 92 5.52 2.56 3.27
CA THR A 92 5.55 1.10 3.16
C THR A 92 4.94 0.57 1.87
N GLY A 93 4.94 1.38 0.82
CA GLY A 93 4.43 0.99 -0.49
C GLY A 93 4.70 2.03 -1.55
N TYR A 94 4.25 1.71 -2.77
CA TYR A 94 4.36 2.59 -3.92
C TYR A 94 3.65 3.92 -3.69
N GLN A 95 4.26 4.99 -4.18
CA GLN A 95 3.72 6.34 -4.11
C GLN A 95 3.34 6.81 -5.50
N VAL A 96 2.05 6.93 -5.76
CA VAL A 96 1.49 7.34 -7.05
C VAL A 96 1.86 8.80 -7.35
N GLU A 97 2.14 9.11 -8.60
CA GLU A 97 2.40 10.48 -9.08
C GLU A 97 1.26 11.42 -8.68
N GLY A 98 1.59 12.66 -8.31
CA GLY A 98 0.62 13.65 -7.82
C GLY A 98 0.17 13.45 -6.37
N THR A 99 0.68 12.45 -5.65
CA THR A 99 0.39 12.26 -4.22
C THR A 99 1.40 12.98 -3.33
N ASN A 100 1.00 13.30 -2.10
CA ASN A 100 1.89 13.89 -1.11
C ASN A 100 3.08 13.00 -0.77
N GLY A 101 2.88 11.68 -0.71
CA GLY A 101 3.97 10.74 -0.46
C GLY A 101 5.03 10.78 -1.57
N ARG A 102 4.59 10.86 -2.83
CA ARG A 102 5.49 11.02 -3.99
C ARG A 102 6.23 12.36 -3.95
N THR A 103 5.49 13.46 -3.73
CA THR A 103 6.06 14.80 -3.61
C THR A 103 7.08 14.90 -2.47
N LEU A 104 6.80 14.23 -1.35
CA LEU A 104 7.72 14.20 -0.22
C LEU A 104 9.02 13.46 -0.56
N LEU A 105 8.94 12.32 -1.27
CA LEU A 105 10.12 11.57 -1.71
C LEU A 105 10.98 12.34 -2.69
N GLU A 106 10.36 13.01 -3.68
CA GLU A 106 11.10 13.69 -4.76
C GLU A 106 11.57 15.09 -4.40
N HIS A 107 10.79 15.79 -3.57
CA HIS A 107 10.98 17.23 -3.35
C HIS A 107 11.13 17.63 -1.89
N GLY A 108 10.98 16.69 -0.95
CA GLY A 108 11.15 16.92 0.48
C GLY A 108 10.07 17.80 1.13
N TYR A 109 8.89 17.89 0.51
CA TYR A 109 7.74 18.60 1.09
C TYR A 109 6.43 17.89 0.78
N LEU A 110 5.38 18.28 1.51
CA LEU A 110 4.01 17.84 1.27
C LEU A 110 3.04 19.00 1.53
N ASP A 111 1.87 18.96 0.89
CA ASP A 111 0.78 19.91 1.11
C ASP A 111 -0.23 19.30 2.08
N ILE A 112 -0.46 19.97 3.20
CA ILE A 112 -1.52 19.59 4.13
C ILE A 112 -2.49 20.74 4.31
N ASP A 113 -3.68 20.60 3.75
CA ASP A 113 -4.75 21.61 3.79
C ASP A 113 -4.28 23.00 3.24
N GLY A 114 -3.56 23.01 2.12
CA GLY A 114 -3.04 24.21 1.46
C GLY A 114 -1.79 24.82 2.14
N LYS A 115 -1.18 24.07 3.07
CA LYS A 115 0.07 24.48 3.71
C LYS A 115 1.22 23.56 3.32
N ILE A 116 2.26 24.14 2.76
CA ILE A 116 3.49 23.41 2.45
C ILE A 116 4.25 23.15 3.74
N ILE A 117 4.50 21.89 4.03
CA ILE A 117 5.28 21.41 5.18
C ILE A 117 6.55 20.75 4.66
N ARG A 118 7.70 21.12 5.21
CA ARG A 118 8.99 20.46 4.99
C ARG A 118 9.41 19.76 6.27
N PRO A 119 9.15 18.44 6.40
CA PRO A 119 9.49 17.73 7.62
C PRO A 119 10.99 17.72 7.87
N LYS A 120 11.37 17.87 9.14
CA LYS A 120 12.74 17.60 9.62
C LYS A 120 12.92 16.14 10.04
N MET A 121 11.82 15.39 10.03
CA MET A 121 11.78 13.95 10.29
C MET A 121 12.63 13.22 9.24
N GLU A 122 13.27 12.14 9.66
CA GLU A 122 13.91 11.22 8.72
C GLU A 122 12.85 10.55 7.84
N LEU A 123 13.15 10.36 6.55
CA LEU A 123 12.24 9.74 5.58
C LEU A 123 12.88 8.49 5.01
N GLU A 124 12.18 7.37 5.09
CA GLU A 124 12.56 6.12 4.43
C GLU A 124 11.37 5.52 3.68
N GLN A 125 11.66 4.77 2.63
CA GLN A 125 10.67 4.00 1.89
C GLN A 125 11.07 2.53 1.84
N TYR A 126 10.10 1.66 2.10
CA TYR A 126 10.21 0.22 1.93
C TYR A 126 9.04 -0.30 1.12
N ASP A 127 9.27 -1.30 0.31
CA ASP A 127 8.19 -1.96 -0.41
C ASP A 127 7.73 -3.20 0.36
N PHE A 128 6.54 -3.10 0.96
CA PHE A 128 5.82 -4.22 1.58
C PHE A 128 4.64 -4.66 0.69
N SER A 129 4.66 -4.28 -0.59
CA SER A 129 3.63 -4.67 -1.54
C SER A 129 3.61 -6.19 -1.70
N ALA A 130 2.40 -6.74 -1.81
CA ALA A 130 2.17 -8.11 -2.24
C ALA A 130 1.89 -8.18 -3.76
N HIS A 131 1.96 -7.05 -4.47
CA HIS A 131 1.83 -7.03 -5.91
C HIS A 131 3.10 -7.58 -6.56
N LEU A 132 2.93 -8.27 -7.67
CA LEU A 132 4.06 -8.66 -8.51
C LEU A 132 4.71 -7.41 -9.12
N ASP A 133 6.04 -7.42 -9.20
CA ASP A 133 6.77 -6.47 -10.02
C ASP A 133 6.63 -6.82 -11.52
N ASP A 134 7.23 -6.00 -12.39
CA ASP A 134 7.21 -6.22 -13.83
C ASP A 134 7.69 -7.62 -14.22
N HIS A 135 8.78 -8.08 -13.59
CA HIS A 135 9.33 -9.41 -13.88
C HIS A 135 8.38 -10.53 -13.46
N GLY A 136 7.85 -10.47 -12.25
CA GLY A 136 6.91 -11.47 -11.73
C GLY A 136 5.61 -11.49 -12.51
N LEU A 137 5.10 -10.32 -12.95
CA LEU A 137 3.90 -10.22 -13.76
C LEU A 137 4.11 -10.85 -15.15
N LYS A 138 5.25 -10.57 -15.80
CA LYS A 138 5.64 -11.16 -17.08
C LYS A 138 5.79 -12.67 -16.98
N GLN A 139 6.42 -13.17 -15.93
CA GLN A 139 6.53 -14.61 -15.69
C GLN A 139 5.17 -15.26 -15.49
N LEU A 140 4.29 -14.65 -14.66
CA LEU A 140 2.94 -15.18 -14.45
C LEU A 140 2.15 -15.30 -15.76
N VAL A 141 2.14 -14.26 -16.59
CA VAL A 141 1.43 -14.29 -17.88
C VAL A 141 1.99 -15.38 -18.79
N LYS A 142 3.31 -15.51 -18.87
CA LYS A 142 3.96 -16.58 -19.64
C LYS A 142 3.51 -17.96 -19.16
N GLU A 143 3.55 -18.22 -17.85
CA GLU A 143 3.10 -19.50 -17.28
C GLU A 143 1.63 -19.79 -17.56
N MET A 144 0.78 -18.77 -17.57
CA MET A 144 -0.64 -18.92 -17.88
C MET A 144 -0.86 -19.25 -19.37
N CYS A 145 -0.17 -18.57 -20.28
CA CYS A 145 -0.23 -18.86 -21.72
C CYS A 145 0.31 -20.27 -22.04
N ASP A 146 1.41 -20.69 -21.40
CA ASP A 146 1.95 -22.05 -21.51
C ASP A 146 0.95 -23.13 -21.02
N ARG A 147 0.03 -22.77 -20.15
CA ARG A 147 -1.06 -23.64 -19.66
C ARG A 147 -2.34 -23.57 -20.51
N GLY A 148 -2.34 -22.82 -21.62
CA GLY A 148 -3.43 -22.74 -22.56
C GLY A 148 -4.35 -21.53 -22.45
N VAL A 149 -3.91 -20.45 -21.79
CA VAL A 149 -4.62 -19.17 -21.89
C VAL A 149 -4.43 -18.63 -23.30
N GLU A 150 -5.53 -18.38 -23.99
CA GLU A 150 -5.54 -17.92 -25.39
C GLU A 150 -5.64 -16.39 -25.48
N LEU A 151 -6.23 -15.73 -24.49
CA LEU A 151 -6.42 -14.26 -24.48
C LEU A 151 -6.10 -13.66 -23.11
N VAL A 152 -5.30 -12.61 -23.10
CA VAL A 152 -4.99 -11.80 -21.91
C VAL A 152 -5.55 -10.40 -22.07
N LEU A 153 -6.24 -9.90 -21.06
CA LEU A 153 -6.80 -8.54 -21.02
C LEU A 153 -6.13 -7.72 -19.90
N PRO A 154 -5.02 -7.02 -20.17
CA PRO A 154 -4.41 -6.11 -19.21
C PRO A 154 -5.34 -4.92 -18.95
N ILE A 155 -5.70 -4.73 -17.69
CA ILE A 155 -6.52 -3.61 -17.22
C ILE A 155 -5.90 -2.98 -15.98
N HIS A 156 -6.29 -1.75 -15.68
CA HIS A 156 -5.90 -1.08 -14.43
C HIS A 156 -4.37 -0.92 -14.25
N GLY A 157 -3.70 -0.33 -15.23
CA GLY A 157 -2.27 -0.07 -15.21
C GLY A 157 -1.91 1.23 -15.93
N GLU A 158 -0.70 1.72 -15.71
CA GLU A 158 -0.19 2.95 -16.35
C GLU A 158 0.05 2.74 -17.86
N ASP A 159 0.52 1.55 -18.27
CA ASP A 159 0.81 1.20 -19.67
C ASP A 159 0.26 -0.20 -19.99
N THR A 160 -1.05 -0.34 -19.97
CA THR A 160 -1.74 -1.59 -20.34
C THR A 160 -1.56 -1.92 -21.81
N ALA A 161 -1.51 -0.91 -22.67
CA ALA A 161 -1.32 -1.09 -24.11
C ALA A 161 0.07 -1.62 -24.46
N GLY A 162 1.12 -1.05 -23.85
CA GLY A 162 2.49 -1.54 -24.00
C GLY A 162 2.66 -2.94 -23.46
N PHE A 163 2.02 -3.28 -22.34
CA PHE A 163 2.05 -4.63 -21.80
C PHE A 163 1.33 -5.63 -22.69
N ALA A 164 0.17 -5.28 -23.29
CA ALA A 164 -0.51 -6.12 -24.25
C ALA A 164 0.33 -6.33 -25.54
N ALA A 165 1.03 -5.30 -26.01
CA ALA A 165 1.95 -5.41 -27.13
C ALA A 165 3.09 -6.39 -26.82
N TRP A 166 3.72 -6.24 -25.66
CA TRP A 166 4.78 -7.15 -25.20
C TRP A 166 4.31 -8.62 -25.12
N ILE A 167 3.09 -8.89 -24.64
CA ILE A 167 2.53 -10.25 -24.56
C ILE A 167 2.41 -10.85 -25.97
N ARG A 168 1.90 -10.08 -26.93
CA ARG A 168 1.78 -10.58 -28.32
C ARG A 168 3.13 -10.84 -28.97
N GLU A 169 4.10 -9.95 -28.78
CA GLU A 169 5.41 -9.99 -29.43
C GLU A 169 6.34 -11.05 -28.82
N GLU A 170 6.41 -11.11 -27.49
CA GLU A 170 7.40 -11.95 -26.81
C GLU A 170 6.84 -13.32 -26.38
N ILE A 171 5.54 -13.42 -26.11
CA ILE A 171 4.91 -14.68 -25.66
C ILE A 171 4.14 -15.35 -26.82
N GLY A 172 3.60 -14.55 -27.76
CA GLY A 172 2.80 -15.07 -28.86
C GLY A 172 1.36 -15.44 -28.45
N CYS A 173 0.90 -14.92 -27.31
CA CYS A 173 -0.46 -15.07 -26.82
C CYS A 173 -1.29 -13.84 -27.23
N ASP A 174 -2.57 -14.02 -27.55
CA ASP A 174 -3.43 -12.88 -27.85
C ASP A 174 -3.60 -11.98 -26.62
N ALA A 175 -3.47 -10.67 -26.82
CA ALA A 175 -3.65 -9.70 -25.75
C ALA A 175 -4.28 -8.41 -26.27
N VAL A 176 -5.24 -7.89 -25.53
CA VAL A 176 -5.95 -6.63 -25.83
C VAL A 176 -6.05 -5.80 -24.56
N ALA A 177 -5.61 -4.56 -24.60
CA ALA A 177 -5.83 -3.60 -23.51
C ALA A 177 -7.09 -2.78 -23.86
N PRO A 178 -8.25 -3.07 -23.24
CA PRO A 178 -9.48 -2.37 -23.56
C PRO A 178 -9.46 -0.93 -23.06
N GLU A 179 -10.07 -0.04 -23.83
CA GLU A 179 -10.34 1.32 -23.39
C GLU A 179 -11.54 1.38 -22.43
N LEU A 180 -11.68 2.49 -21.72
CA LEU A 180 -12.81 2.67 -20.78
C LEU A 180 -14.16 2.66 -21.54
N GLY A 181 -15.00 1.69 -21.23
CA GLY A 181 -16.31 1.49 -21.87
C GLY A 181 -16.26 0.68 -23.17
N GLU A 182 -15.12 0.17 -23.58
CA GLU A 182 -15.01 -0.74 -24.71
C GLU A 182 -15.60 -2.11 -24.36
N GLU A 183 -16.36 -2.67 -25.28
CA GLU A 183 -16.96 -4.00 -25.17
C GLU A 183 -16.13 -5.02 -25.94
N ILE A 184 -15.64 -6.04 -25.26
CA ILE A 184 -14.90 -7.14 -25.88
C ILE A 184 -15.77 -8.39 -25.85
N VAL A 185 -16.08 -8.92 -27.05
CA VAL A 185 -16.84 -10.17 -27.19
C VAL A 185 -15.87 -11.34 -27.26
N ILE A 186 -15.97 -12.26 -26.31
CA ILE A 186 -15.17 -13.49 -26.24
C ILE A 186 -16.08 -14.67 -26.59
N GLU A 187 -15.78 -15.35 -27.68
CA GLU A 187 -16.46 -16.61 -28.03
C GLU A 187 -15.77 -17.75 -27.26
N MET A 188 -16.50 -18.34 -26.31
CA MET A 188 -16.03 -19.56 -25.63
C MET A 188 -16.20 -20.75 -26.55
N ARG A 189 -15.11 -21.44 -26.83
CA ARG A 189 -15.07 -22.70 -27.60
C ARG A 189 -15.32 -23.91 -26.71
#